data_fad273ba61a1db935f1c414a243b6fd8
#
_entry.id   fad273ba61a1db935f1c414a243b6fd8
#
_cell.length_a   1.000
_cell.length_b   1.000
_cell.length_c   1.000
_cell.angle_alpha   90.00
_cell.angle_beta   90.00
_cell.angle_gamma   90.00
#
_symmetry.space_group_name_H-M   'P 1'
#
loop_
_entity.id
_entity.type
_entity.pdbx_description
1 polymer ?
#
loop_
_entity_poly.entity_id
_entity_poly.type
_entity_poly.pdbx_seq_one_letter_code
_entity_poly.pdbx_strand_id
1 'polypeptide(L)'
;MRCRGKVRASHCRRGLGPGRGLVFLILPLIWGTGTAAALTKSEQNTIRVFQQVVPGVVNITTAAVAYDFFFNPYPTEGSGSGFVVTEEGHIVTNLHVVRDQVELEVTLADGGKWPARIVGKAPASDLALIKIEAPPTVVKPLPLGSSRDVQVGQKVLAVGNPFGLGHTLTTGTVSSVGRDVRISRDVVIRGAIQTNAAINPGNSGGPLINSKGEVIGVNTAIFSPTGANVGVGFAIPSETVRQLLPGLVSRWPRVMSWIVAVMLAALFLWWLRRRL
;
A
#
# COMPACT_ATOMS: atom_id res chain seq x y z
N MET A 1 -68.95 44.07 14.03
CA MET A 1 -70.25 43.80 14.70
C MET A 1 -69.94 42.98 15.99
N ARG A 2 -70.06 43.59 17.01
CA ARG A 2 -70.57 43.45 18.39
C ARG A 2 -71.49 42.24 18.55
N CYS A 3 -71.26 41.35 19.54
CA CYS A 3 -72.13 41.26 20.71
C CYS A 3 -71.46 40.45 21.83
N ARG A 4 -71.43 41.07 22.95
CA ARG A 4 -71.15 40.62 24.32
C ARG A 4 -72.25 39.71 24.87
N GLY A 5 -71.97 38.79 25.75
CA GLY A 5 -72.86 38.07 26.59
C GLY A 5 -72.23 37.54 27.85
N LYS A 6 -72.28 38.28 28.93
CA LYS A 6 -72.01 37.81 30.31
C LYS A 6 -73.24 37.07 30.82
N VAL A 7 -73.09 36.01 31.61
CA VAL A 7 -73.93 35.70 32.85
C VAL A 7 -73.24 34.59 33.63
N ARG A 8 -72.80 34.94 34.81
CA ARG A 8 -73.15 34.55 36.21
C ARG A 8 -72.78 33.12 36.69
N ALA A 9 -72.07 33.19 37.79
CA ALA A 9 -71.72 32.13 38.73
C ALA A 9 -72.97 31.55 39.47
N SER A 10 -72.88 30.26 39.75
CA SER A 10 -73.58 29.63 40.85
C SER A 10 -72.74 28.59 41.54
N HIS A 11 -72.49 28.81 42.82
CA HIS A 11 -71.88 27.91 43.78
C HIS A 11 -72.67 26.61 43.91
N CYS A 12 -71.98 25.48 43.92
CA CYS A 12 -72.45 24.29 44.59
C CYS A 12 -71.28 23.55 45.25
N ARG A 13 -71.20 23.64 46.57
CA ARG A 13 -70.35 22.79 47.42
C ARG A 13 -71.03 21.45 47.58
N ARG A 14 -70.27 20.36 47.44
CA ARG A 14 -70.42 19.07 48.16
C ARG A 14 -69.25 18.16 47.68
N GLY A 15 -68.45 17.77 48.63
CA GLY A 15 -68.42 16.46 49.23
C GLY A 15 -67.02 15.85 49.01
N LEU A 16 -66.20 15.93 50.11
CA LEU A 16 -64.92 15.14 50.17
C LEU A 16 -65.26 13.63 50.25
N GLY A 17 -64.78 12.85 49.27
CA GLY A 17 -64.62 11.40 49.34
C GLY A 17 -63.16 11.05 49.37
N PRO A 18 -62.73 9.99 50.11
CA PRO A 18 -61.29 9.66 50.27
C PRO A 18 -60.64 9.19 48.95
N GLY A 19 -59.55 9.84 48.66
CA GLY A 19 -58.78 9.63 47.43
C GLY A 19 -58.19 8.24 47.36
N ARG A 20 -58.46 7.62 46.25
CA ARG A 20 -57.61 6.52 45.73
C ARG A 20 -56.34 7.17 45.14
N GLY A 21 -55.24 7.08 45.85
CA GLY A 21 -53.93 7.49 45.36
C GLY A 21 -53.52 6.65 44.14
N LEU A 22 -53.47 7.27 42.99
CA LEU A 22 -52.89 6.70 41.77
C LEU A 22 -51.37 6.73 41.98
N VAL A 23 -50.79 5.59 42.36
CA VAL A 23 -49.35 5.40 42.39
C VAL A 23 -48.88 5.34 40.94
N PHE A 24 -48.32 6.45 40.43
CA PHE A 24 -47.55 6.43 39.18
C PHE A 24 -46.28 5.66 39.44
N LEU A 25 -46.24 4.39 39.02
CA LEU A 25 -45.02 3.62 38.89
C LEU A 25 -44.20 4.24 37.75
N ILE A 26 -43.26 5.13 38.12
CA ILE A 26 -42.23 5.60 37.20
C ILE A 26 -41.30 4.40 36.99
N LEU A 27 -41.52 3.65 35.89
CA LEU A 27 -40.50 2.71 35.38
C LEU A 27 -39.29 3.54 34.94
N PRO A 28 -38.09 3.35 35.52
CA PRO A 28 -36.91 3.98 34.96
C PRO A 28 -36.70 3.38 33.58
N LEU A 29 -36.81 4.20 32.53
CA LEU A 29 -36.32 3.88 31.21
C LEU A 29 -34.79 3.73 31.33
N ILE A 30 -34.33 2.49 31.54
CA ILE A 30 -32.90 2.16 31.43
C ILE A 30 -32.57 2.32 29.95
N TRP A 31 -32.16 3.51 29.55
CA TRP A 31 -31.44 3.68 28.31
C TRP A 31 -30.16 2.86 28.44
N GLY A 32 -30.18 1.69 27.87
CA GLY A 32 -28.98 0.90 27.69
C GLY A 32 -27.99 1.77 26.92
N THR A 33 -27.01 2.33 27.62
CA THR A 33 -25.82 2.86 27.00
C THR A 33 -25.17 1.70 26.29
N GLY A 34 -25.46 1.53 24.99
CA GLY A 34 -24.78 0.59 24.15
C GLY A 34 -23.30 0.88 24.25
N THR A 35 -22.56 0.09 25.02
CA THR A 35 -21.11 0.13 25.03
C THR A 35 -20.68 -0.15 23.60
N ALA A 36 -20.12 0.86 22.91
CA ALA A 36 -19.46 0.65 21.64
C ALA A 36 -18.50 -0.52 21.84
N ALA A 37 -18.67 -1.60 21.05
CA ALA A 37 -17.85 -2.79 21.20
C ALA A 37 -16.38 -2.38 21.05
N ALA A 38 -15.60 -2.60 22.10
CA ALA A 38 -14.17 -2.27 22.07
C ALA A 38 -13.49 -3.14 21.00
N LEU A 39 -12.58 -2.52 20.23
CA LEU A 39 -11.79 -3.22 19.22
C LEU A 39 -11.07 -4.43 19.83
N THR A 40 -11.11 -5.55 19.13
CA THR A 40 -10.36 -6.74 19.52
C THR A 40 -8.85 -6.48 19.46
N LYS A 41 -8.06 -7.26 20.18
CA LYS A 41 -6.57 -7.18 20.10
C LYS A 41 -6.07 -7.36 18.65
N SER A 42 -6.75 -8.17 17.85
CA SER A 42 -6.42 -8.39 16.45
C SER A 42 -6.68 -7.15 15.59
N GLU A 43 -7.78 -6.47 15.80
CA GLU A 43 -8.11 -5.21 15.10
C GLU A 43 -7.17 -4.09 15.51
N GLN A 44 -6.91 -3.93 16.80
CA GLN A 44 -5.93 -2.96 17.32
C GLN A 44 -4.54 -3.17 16.71
N ASN A 45 -4.10 -4.43 16.61
CA ASN A 45 -2.82 -4.75 15.96
C ASN A 45 -2.85 -4.38 14.47
N THR A 46 -3.95 -4.68 13.74
CA THR A 46 -4.10 -4.34 12.33
C THR A 46 -4.01 -2.84 12.11
N ILE A 47 -4.75 -2.06 12.90
CA ILE A 47 -4.75 -0.59 12.83
C ILE A 47 -3.34 -0.05 13.10
N ARG A 48 -2.70 -0.51 14.18
CA ARG A 48 -1.34 -0.09 14.55
C ARG A 48 -0.32 -0.39 13.44
N VAL A 49 -0.33 -1.61 12.92
CA VAL A 49 0.60 -2.02 11.84
C VAL A 49 0.34 -1.20 10.57
N PHE A 50 -0.91 -1.00 10.20
CA PHE A 50 -1.26 -0.19 9.04
C PHE A 50 -0.74 1.24 9.18
N GLN A 51 -1.01 1.91 10.30
CA GLN A 51 -0.51 3.26 10.58
C GLN A 51 1.01 3.36 10.56
N GLN A 52 1.70 2.32 11.04
CA GLN A 52 3.16 2.24 11.06
C GLN A 52 3.77 2.13 9.65
N VAL A 53 3.14 1.36 8.74
CA VAL A 53 3.72 1.05 7.43
C VAL A 53 3.30 2.02 6.32
N VAL A 54 2.14 2.66 6.44
CA VAL A 54 1.62 3.63 5.45
C VAL A 54 2.66 4.66 5.01
N PRO A 55 3.46 5.28 5.89
CA PRO A 55 4.43 6.29 5.48
C PRO A 55 5.52 5.78 4.52
N GLY A 56 5.76 4.47 4.49
CA GLY A 56 6.75 3.85 3.60
C GLY A 56 6.15 3.21 2.35
N VAL A 57 4.82 3.23 2.18
CA VAL A 57 4.14 2.71 0.98
C VAL A 57 3.84 3.85 0.04
N VAL A 58 4.18 3.68 -1.23
CA VAL A 58 4.09 4.74 -2.24
C VAL A 58 3.16 4.34 -3.38
N ASN A 59 2.58 5.34 -4.05
CA ASN A 59 1.99 5.18 -5.37
C ASN A 59 3.07 5.38 -6.43
N ILE A 60 2.98 4.63 -7.52
CA ILE A 60 3.83 4.77 -8.69
C ILE A 60 2.91 5.03 -9.88
N THR A 61 2.98 6.23 -10.42
CA THR A 61 2.30 6.61 -11.66
C THR A 61 3.29 6.50 -12.81
N THR A 62 2.83 5.94 -13.91
CA THR A 62 3.64 5.72 -15.10
C THR A 62 2.95 6.29 -16.32
N ALA A 63 3.71 6.94 -17.19
CA ALA A 63 3.21 7.37 -18.50
C ALA A 63 3.92 6.56 -19.59
N ALA A 64 3.14 6.07 -20.54
CA ALA A 64 3.63 5.39 -21.74
C ALA A 64 2.94 5.98 -22.97
N VAL A 65 3.56 5.75 -24.13
CA VAL A 65 2.95 6.07 -25.41
C VAL A 65 2.47 4.77 -26.05
N ALA A 66 1.18 4.65 -26.25
CA ALA A 66 0.58 3.61 -27.07
C ALA A 66 0.28 4.16 -28.47
N TYR A 67 0.10 3.26 -29.43
CA TYR A 67 -0.24 3.63 -30.80
C TYR A 67 -1.61 3.03 -31.14
N ASP A 68 -2.47 3.82 -31.78
CA ASP A 68 -3.73 3.33 -32.32
C ASP A 68 -3.51 2.47 -33.59
N PHE A 69 -4.59 1.97 -34.17
CA PHE A 69 -4.54 1.15 -35.39
C PHE A 69 -3.89 1.91 -36.59
N PHE A 70 -3.91 3.24 -36.57
CA PHE A 70 -3.31 4.08 -37.60
C PHE A 70 -1.91 4.60 -37.25
N PHE A 71 -1.26 4.01 -36.22
CA PHE A 71 0.05 4.41 -35.69
C PHE A 71 0.11 5.83 -35.13
N ASN A 72 -1.04 6.44 -34.76
CA ASN A 72 -1.03 7.70 -34.03
C ASN A 72 -0.69 7.45 -32.56
N PRO A 73 0.29 8.18 -31.99
CA PRO A 73 0.66 8.04 -30.59
C PRO A 73 -0.43 8.64 -29.69
N TYR A 74 -0.79 7.94 -28.64
CA TYR A 74 -1.62 8.47 -27.56
C TYR A 74 -1.04 8.10 -26.20
N PRO A 75 -1.13 9.00 -25.20
CA PRO A 75 -0.62 8.73 -23.88
C PRO A 75 -1.50 7.70 -23.16
N THR A 76 -0.86 6.79 -22.44
CA THR A 76 -1.50 5.86 -21.52
C THR A 76 -0.88 6.01 -20.14
N GLU A 77 -1.72 5.95 -19.12
CA GLU A 77 -1.27 6.02 -17.74
C GLU A 77 -1.44 4.65 -17.08
N GLY A 78 -0.45 4.27 -16.31
CA GLY A 78 -0.47 3.10 -15.44
C GLY A 78 -0.30 3.52 -13.98
N SER A 79 -0.79 2.69 -13.08
CA SER A 79 -0.61 2.91 -11.65
C SER A 79 -0.31 1.60 -10.94
N GLY A 80 0.58 1.67 -9.97
CA GLY A 80 0.93 0.57 -9.09
C GLY A 80 1.40 1.08 -7.74
N SER A 81 1.85 0.18 -6.91
CA SER A 81 2.40 0.50 -5.61
C SER A 81 3.87 0.12 -5.52
N GLY A 82 4.53 0.67 -4.52
CA GLY A 82 5.87 0.30 -4.12
C GLY A 82 6.05 0.55 -2.64
N PHE A 83 7.23 0.24 -2.12
CA PHE A 83 7.60 0.61 -0.77
C PHE A 83 9.07 0.97 -0.67
N VAL A 84 9.34 1.92 0.20
CA VAL A 84 10.69 2.42 0.46
C VAL A 84 11.50 1.39 1.23
N VAL A 85 12.76 1.17 0.83
CA VAL A 85 13.66 0.19 1.46
C VAL A 85 14.93 0.80 2.02
N THR A 86 15.28 2.04 1.63
CA THR A 86 16.44 2.77 2.18
C THR A 86 16.14 4.24 2.37
N GLU A 87 16.89 4.90 3.24
CA GLU A 87 16.78 6.34 3.51
C GLU A 87 17.22 7.20 2.31
N GLU A 88 17.99 6.63 1.37
CA GLU A 88 18.40 7.30 0.14
C GLU A 88 17.30 7.32 -0.95
N GLY A 89 16.10 6.85 -0.65
CA GLY A 89 14.96 6.91 -1.55
C GLY A 89 14.88 5.74 -2.55
N HIS A 90 15.47 4.58 -2.23
CA HIS A 90 15.26 3.38 -3.01
C HIS A 90 13.90 2.75 -2.68
N ILE A 91 13.18 2.37 -3.73
CA ILE A 91 11.82 1.82 -3.66
C ILE A 91 11.78 0.51 -4.43
N VAL A 92 11.24 -0.53 -3.80
CA VAL A 92 10.95 -1.82 -4.43
C VAL A 92 9.54 -1.81 -4.99
N THR A 93 9.39 -2.34 -6.19
CA THR A 93 8.10 -2.56 -6.86
C THR A 93 8.20 -3.76 -7.82
N ASN A 94 7.10 -4.11 -8.47
CA ASN A 94 7.15 -5.10 -9.55
C ASN A 94 7.73 -4.49 -10.84
N LEU A 95 8.43 -5.32 -11.62
CA LEU A 95 8.96 -4.88 -12.91
C LEU A 95 7.84 -4.55 -13.90
N HIS A 96 6.74 -5.32 -13.92
CA HIS A 96 5.62 -5.06 -14.81
C HIS A 96 4.92 -3.71 -14.55
N VAL A 97 5.03 -3.14 -13.33
CA VAL A 97 4.51 -1.80 -13.00
C VAL A 97 5.31 -0.71 -13.71
N VAL A 98 6.64 -0.87 -13.85
CA VAL A 98 7.55 0.18 -14.33
C VAL A 98 8.20 -0.17 -15.69
N ARG A 99 7.84 -1.30 -16.28
CA ARG A 99 8.36 -1.72 -17.58
C ARG A 99 7.76 -0.88 -18.70
N ASP A 100 8.60 -0.56 -19.70
CA ASP A 100 8.20 0.11 -20.95
C ASP A 100 7.59 1.51 -20.77
N GLN A 101 7.94 2.21 -19.67
CA GLN A 101 7.44 3.54 -19.33
C GLN A 101 8.41 4.63 -19.78
N VAL A 102 7.87 5.75 -20.24
CA VAL A 102 8.62 6.95 -20.64
C VAL A 102 8.90 7.81 -19.41
N GLU A 103 7.92 7.93 -18.52
CA GLU A 103 8.02 8.71 -17.29
C GLU A 103 7.56 7.89 -16.09
N LEU A 104 8.23 8.11 -14.96
CA LEU A 104 7.90 7.54 -13.67
C LEU A 104 7.78 8.65 -12.63
N GLU A 105 6.66 8.70 -11.95
CA GLU A 105 6.42 9.58 -10.80
C GLU A 105 6.05 8.74 -9.58
N VAL A 106 6.63 9.08 -8.44
CA VAL A 106 6.30 8.48 -7.15
C VAL A 106 5.59 9.50 -6.29
N THR A 107 4.42 9.14 -5.77
CA THR A 107 3.71 9.93 -4.77
C THR A 107 3.90 9.28 -3.41
N LEU A 108 4.52 10.02 -2.48
CA LEU A 108 4.73 9.62 -1.09
C LEU A 108 3.44 9.76 -0.27
N ALA A 109 3.45 9.23 0.96
CA ALA A 109 2.28 9.27 1.85
C ALA A 109 1.83 10.69 2.27
N ASP A 110 2.74 11.66 2.24
CA ASP A 110 2.46 13.08 2.49
C ASP A 110 1.86 13.81 1.28
N GLY A 111 1.69 13.12 0.14
CA GLY A 111 1.22 13.68 -1.12
C GLY A 111 2.32 14.30 -1.98
N GLY A 112 3.57 14.32 -1.51
CA GLY A 112 4.72 14.80 -2.28
C GLY A 112 4.99 13.93 -3.50
N LYS A 113 5.16 14.57 -4.67
CA LYS A 113 5.40 13.93 -5.96
C LYS A 113 6.86 14.08 -6.36
N TRP A 114 7.47 12.98 -6.74
CA TRP A 114 8.89 12.91 -7.05
C TRP A 114 9.13 12.15 -8.35
N PRO A 115 9.88 12.74 -9.30
CA PRO A 115 10.36 12.00 -10.46
C PRO A 115 11.20 10.81 -10.00
N ALA A 116 11.00 9.65 -10.63
CA ALA A 116 11.71 8.43 -10.30
C ALA A 116 12.47 7.89 -11.50
N ARG A 117 13.54 7.14 -11.22
CA ARG A 117 14.30 6.42 -12.23
C ARG A 117 14.51 4.97 -11.85
N ILE A 118 14.52 4.08 -12.83
CA ILE A 118 14.83 2.68 -12.60
C ILE A 118 16.34 2.56 -12.38
N VAL A 119 16.75 2.00 -11.25
CA VAL A 119 18.16 1.75 -10.90
C VAL A 119 18.53 0.28 -10.97
N GLY A 120 17.53 -0.61 -10.96
CA GLY A 120 17.77 -2.05 -11.13
C GLY A 120 16.53 -2.79 -11.60
N LYS A 121 16.75 -3.86 -12.38
CA LYS A 121 15.70 -4.75 -12.89
C LYS A 121 16.09 -6.20 -12.64
N ALA A 122 15.14 -7.03 -12.20
CA ALA A 122 15.25 -8.47 -12.03
C ALA A 122 14.09 -9.17 -12.76
N PRO A 123 14.17 -9.30 -14.11
CA PRO A 123 13.05 -9.78 -14.94
C PRO A 123 12.55 -11.17 -14.55
N ALA A 124 13.45 -12.10 -14.20
CA ALA A 124 13.06 -13.47 -13.83
C ALA A 124 12.20 -13.54 -12.55
N SER A 125 12.27 -12.52 -11.70
CA SER A 125 11.55 -12.43 -10.43
C SER A 125 10.47 -11.35 -10.42
N ASP A 126 10.23 -10.69 -11.56
CA ASP A 126 9.29 -9.55 -11.68
C ASP A 126 9.52 -8.44 -10.62
N LEU A 127 10.79 -8.14 -10.31
CA LEU A 127 11.16 -7.08 -9.37
C LEU A 127 11.90 -5.94 -10.09
N ALA A 128 11.66 -4.74 -9.63
CA ALA A 128 12.40 -3.54 -9.99
C ALA A 128 12.77 -2.74 -8.75
N LEU A 129 13.91 -2.07 -8.83
CA LEU A 129 14.34 -1.06 -7.88
C LEU A 129 14.30 0.28 -8.61
N ILE A 130 13.54 1.21 -8.08
CA ILE A 130 13.50 2.61 -8.55
C ILE A 130 14.06 3.52 -7.47
N LYS A 131 14.46 4.72 -7.85
CA LYS A 131 15.01 5.72 -6.93
C LYS A 131 14.37 7.07 -7.15
N ILE A 132 14.07 7.76 -6.06
CA ILE A 132 13.68 9.17 -6.00
C ILE A 132 14.77 9.97 -5.29
N GLU A 133 14.89 11.25 -5.62
CA GLU A 133 15.81 12.19 -4.96
C GLU A 133 15.02 13.09 -4.00
N ALA A 134 14.44 12.47 -2.96
CA ALA A 134 13.67 13.16 -1.92
C ALA A 134 14.49 13.32 -0.64
N PRO A 135 14.25 14.38 0.16
CA PRO A 135 14.93 14.53 1.45
C PRO A 135 14.67 13.35 2.39
N PRO A 136 15.67 12.90 3.19
CA PRO A 136 15.48 11.78 4.13
C PRO A 136 14.38 12.00 5.17
N THR A 137 14.00 13.25 5.41
CA THR A 137 12.93 13.60 6.36
C THR A 137 11.56 13.09 5.96
N VAL A 138 11.28 12.99 4.64
CA VAL A 138 10.00 12.51 4.08
C VAL A 138 10.06 11.04 3.67
N VAL A 139 11.25 10.47 3.49
CA VAL A 139 11.47 9.07 3.12
C VAL A 139 11.38 8.18 4.36
N LYS A 140 10.52 7.15 4.33
CA LYS A 140 10.29 6.25 5.47
C LYS A 140 10.49 4.79 5.08
N PRO A 141 11.70 4.23 5.24
CA PRO A 141 11.97 2.84 4.90
C PRO A 141 11.15 1.84 5.72
N LEU A 142 10.65 0.80 5.09
CA LEU A 142 9.99 -0.32 5.76
C LEU A 142 11.01 -1.43 6.10
N PRO A 143 10.92 -2.02 7.30
CA PRO A 143 11.80 -3.11 7.68
C PRO A 143 11.48 -4.37 6.86
N LEU A 144 12.51 -4.98 6.25
CA LEU A 144 12.39 -6.27 5.61
C LEU A 144 12.45 -7.38 6.67
N GLY A 145 11.34 -8.10 6.85
CA GLY A 145 11.27 -9.31 7.67
C GLY A 145 11.80 -10.55 6.92
N SER A 146 11.92 -11.67 7.62
CA SER A 146 12.25 -12.96 7.02
C SER A 146 11.00 -13.63 6.45
N SER A 147 11.07 -14.07 5.19
CA SER A 147 10.04 -14.94 4.59
C SER A 147 10.30 -16.42 4.79
N ARG A 148 11.44 -16.83 5.38
CA ARG A 148 11.79 -18.25 5.62
C ARG A 148 10.93 -18.88 6.69
N ASP A 149 10.55 -18.09 7.70
CA ASP A 149 9.82 -18.57 8.88
C ASP A 149 8.31 -18.32 8.78
N VAL A 150 7.83 -17.92 7.60
CA VAL A 150 6.41 -17.68 7.35
C VAL A 150 5.64 -18.99 7.34
N GLN A 151 4.54 -19.03 8.10
CA GLN A 151 3.73 -20.24 8.30
C GLN A 151 2.32 -20.05 7.70
N VAL A 152 1.75 -21.16 7.21
CA VAL A 152 0.34 -21.20 6.79
C VAL A 152 -0.57 -20.88 7.98
N GLY A 153 -1.59 -20.06 7.75
CA GLY A 153 -2.48 -19.54 8.80
C GLY A 153 -1.99 -18.23 9.43
N GLN A 154 -0.74 -17.81 9.20
CA GLN A 154 -0.21 -16.55 9.70
C GLN A 154 -0.99 -15.38 9.08
N LYS A 155 -1.43 -14.42 9.92
CA LYS A 155 -2.10 -13.20 9.48
C LYS A 155 -1.14 -12.33 8.68
N VAL A 156 -1.66 -11.78 7.57
CA VAL A 156 -0.93 -10.86 6.70
C VAL A 156 -1.81 -9.67 6.30
N LEU A 157 -1.15 -8.57 5.98
CA LEU A 157 -1.73 -7.34 5.50
C LEU A 157 -1.10 -7.02 4.14
N ALA A 158 -1.91 -6.92 3.10
CA ALA A 158 -1.47 -6.39 1.81
C ALA A 158 -1.83 -4.90 1.76
N VAL A 159 -0.82 -4.06 1.53
CA VAL A 159 -0.99 -2.61 1.51
C VAL A 159 -0.62 -2.08 0.13
N GLY A 160 -1.37 -1.12 -0.37
CA GLY A 160 -1.09 -0.42 -1.60
C GLY A 160 -1.58 1.01 -1.54
N ASN A 161 -1.23 1.78 -2.56
CA ASN A 161 -1.72 3.15 -2.76
C ASN A 161 -2.19 3.31 -4.21
N PRO A 162 -3.31 2.65 -4.60
CA PRO A 162 -3.81 2.72 -5.96
C PRO A 162 -4.22 4.16 -6.30
N PHE A 163 -3.77 4.65 -7.44
CA PHE A 163 -4.14 5.97 -7.99
C PHE A 163 -3.72 7.19 -7.14
N GLY A 164 -2.92 7.00 -6.08
CA GLY A 164 -2.52 8.11 -5.19
C GLY A 164 -3.68 8.76 -4.39
N LEU A 165 -4.88 8.17 -4.44
CA LEU A 165 -6.08 8.69 -3.76
C LEU A 165 -6.17 8.29 -2.28
N GLY A 166 -5.21 7.51 -1.80
CA GLY A 166 -5.14 7.02 -0.43
C GLY A 166 -4.72 5.56 -0.36
N HIS A 167 -4.16 5.18 0.79
CA HIS A 167 -3.70 3.83 1.02
C HIS A 167 -4.86 2.86 1.22
N THR A 168 -4.77 1.70 0.59
CA THR A 168 -5.71 0.59 0.76
C THR A 168 -5.08 -0.52 1.56
N LEU A 169 -5.89 -1.13 2.42
CA LEU A 169 -5.52 -2.27 3.24
C LEU A 169 -6.43 -3.44 2.90
N THR A 170 -5.84 -4.59 2.59
CA THR A 170 -6.55 -5.86 2.62
C THR A 170 -5.89 -6.81 3.62
N THR A 171 -6.69 -7.55 4.37
CA THR A 171 -6.19 -8.49 5.38
C THR A 171 -6.53 -9.91 4.98
N GLY A 172 -5.67 -10.84 5.34
CA GLY A 172 -5.86 -12.25 5.10
C GLY A 172 -4.89 -13.09 5.90
N THR A 173 -4.71 -14.31 5.44
CA THR A 173 -3.75 -15.27 5.99
C THR A 173 -2.87 -15.83 4.88
N VAL A 174 -1.71 -16.33 5.26
CA VAL A 174 -0.88 -17.15 4.38
C VAL A 174 -1.63 -18.46 4.12
N SER A 175 -1.89 -18.76 2.85
CA SER A 175 -2.60 -19.98 2.43
C SER A 175 -1.65 -21.11 2.05
N SER A 176 -0.44 -20.76 1.54
CA SER A 176 0.63 -21.70 1.20
C SER A 176 1.96 -20.97 1.11
N VAL A 177 3.05 -21.68 1.25
CA VAL A 177 4.43 -21.19 1.08
C VAL A 177 5.24 -22.14 0.21
N GLY A 178 6.28 -21.64 -0.43
CA GLY A 178 7.27 -22.44 -1.16
C GLY A 178 6.80 -22.93 -2.54
N ARG A 179 5.73 -22.38 -3.10
CA ARG A 179 5.25 -22.75 -4.45
C ARG A 179 5.97 -21.97 -5.53
N ASP A 180 6.39 -22.65 -6.60
CA ASP A 180 6.82 -21.99 -7.82
C ASP A 180 5.60 -21.66 -8.68
N VAL A 181 5.39 -20.36 -8.92
CA VAL A 181 4.22 -19.85 -9.65
C VAL A 181 4.66 -19.19 -10.94
N ARG A 182 4.21 -19.73 -12.06
CA ARG A 182 4.44 -19.14 -13.39
C ARG A 182 3.42 -18.03 -13.64
N ILE A 183 3.90 -16.80 -13.75
CA ILE A 183 3.08 -15.61 -14.03
C ILE A 183 2.98 -15.37 -15.54
N SER A 184 4.08 -15.57 -16.27
CA SER A 184 4.14 -15.44 -17.71
C SER A 184 5.10 -16.49 -18.30
N ARG A 185 5.35 -16.42 -19.62
CA ARG A 185 6.33 -17.32 -20.27
C ARG A 185 7.71 -17.22 -19.63
N ASP A 186 8.12 -16.00 -19.27
CA ASP A 186 9.49 -15.67 -18.85
C ASP A 186 9.61 -15.39 -17.34
N VAL A 187 8.49 -15.38 -16.60
CA VAL A 187 8.47 -15.05 -15.18
C VAL A 187 7.95 -16.22 -14.36
N VAL A 188 8.80 -16.73 -13.48
CA VAL A 188 8.47 -17.73 -12.48
C VAL A 188 8.85 -17.20 -11.10
N ILE A 189 7.85 -16.97 -10.26
CA ILE A 189 8.09 -16.61 -8.85
C ILE A 189 8.40 -17.89 -8.10
N ARG A 190 9.65 -18.03 -7.69
CA ARG A 190 10.11 -19.18 -6.91
C ARG A 190 9.77 -19.00 -5.44
N GLY A 191 9.28 -20.06 -4.80
CA GLY A 191 8.97 -20.06 -3.39
C GLY A 191 7.87 -19.06 -2.98
N ALA A 192 6.95 -18.70 -3.89
CA ALA A 192 5.90 -17.72 -3.67
C ALA A 192 5.13 -17.94 -2.37
N ILE A 193 4.75 -16.84 -1.73
CA ILE A 193 3.79 -16.83 -0.61
C ILE A 193 2.40 -16.67 -1.21
N GLN A 194 1.54 -17.68 -1.01
CA GLN A 194 0.14 -17.60 -1.38
C GLN A 194 -0.66 -17.03 -0.20
N THR A 195 -1.59 -16.12 -0.49
CA THR A 195 -2.48 -15.50 0.51
C THR A 195 -3.91 -15.39 -0.02
N ASN A 196 -4.87 -15.35 0.89
CA ASN A 196 -6.27 -15.00 0.61
C ASN A 196 -6.55 -13.50 0.84
N ALA A 197 -5.56 -12.71 1.29
CA ALA A 197 -5.66 -11.26 1.23
C ALA A 197 -5.93 -10.83 -0.22
N ALA A 198 -6.89 -9.93 -0.44
CA ALA A 198 -7.25 -9.51 -1.78
C ALA A 198 -6.09 -8.73 -2.43
N ILE A 199 -5.46 -9.32 -3.45
CA ILE A 199 -4.49 -8.68 -4.32
C ILE A 199 -5.25 -8.24 -5.57
N ASN A 200 -5.25 -6.95 -5.87
CA ASN A 200 -5.96 -6.35 -6.98
C ASN A 200 -5.03 -5.37 -7.72
N PRO A 201 -5.36 -4.96 -8.95
CA PRO A 201 -4.69 -3.85 -9.59
C PRO A 201 -4.61 -2.64 -8.66
N GLY A 202 -3.41 -2.09 -8.50
CA GLY A 202 -3.10 -0.97 -7.61
C GLY A 202 -2.38 -1.36 -6.31
N ASN A 203 -2.51 -2.56 -5.75
CA ASN A 203 -1.62 -3.01 -4.67
C ASN A 203 -0.45 -3.89 -5.17
N SER A 204 -0.37 -4.20 -6.48
CA SER A 204 0.79 -4.83 -7.10
C SER A 204 2.04 -3.98 -6.92
N GLY A 205 3.15 -4.60 -6.53
CA GLY A 205 4.40 -3.92 -6.16
C GLY A 205 4.43 -3.42 -4.71
N GLY A 206 3.28 -3.30 -4.05
CA GLY A 206 3.18 -2.96 -2.63
C GLY A 206 3.60 -4.11 -1.72
N PRO A 207 3.83 -3.84 -0.42
CA PRO A 207 4.30 -4.83 0.53
C PRO A 207 3.19 -5.76 1.03
N LEU A 208 3.56 -7.05 1.24
CA LEU A 208 2.86 -7.98 2.11
C LEU A 208 3.51 -7.93 3.50
N ILE A 209 2.74 -7.58 4.52
CA ILE A 209 3.21 -7.24 5.87
C ILE A 209 2.75 -8.29 6.87
N ASN A 210 3.61 -8.64 7.83
CA ASN A 210 3.28 -9.50 8.97
C ASN A 210 2.69 -8.69 10.15
N SER A 211 2.27 -9.37 11.21
CA SER A 211 1.69 -8.73 12.41
C SER A 211 2.68 -7.88 13.22
N LYS A 212 3.97 -7.88 12.88
CA LYS A 212 5.00 -7.03 13.50
C LYS A 212 5.25 -5.73 12.73
N GLY A 213 4.69 -5.58 11.52
CA GLY A 213 4.94 -4.45 10.64
C GLY A 213 6.15 -4.64 9.72
N GLU A 214 6.61 -5.87 9.53
CA GLU A 214 7.74 -6.20 8.67
C GLU A 214 7.26 -6.70 7.31
N VAL A 215 7.96 -6.31 6.24
CA VAL A 215 7.69 -6.78 4.87
C VAL A 215 8.18 -8.20 4.71
N ILE A 216 7.27 -9.13 4.48
CA ILE A 216 7.57 -10.55 4.22
C ILE A 216 7.46 -10.91 2.74
N GLY A 217 6.91 -10.02 1.91
CA GLY A 217 6.81 -10.24 0.46
C GLY A 217 6.39 -9.00 -0.30
N VAL A 218 6.40 -9.10 -1.63
CA VAL A 218 5.94 -8.08 -2.58
C VAL A 218 4.70 -8.62 -3.29
N ASN A 219 3.56 -7.95 -3.14
CA ASN A 219 2.31 -8.33 -3.82
C ASN A 219 2.51 -8.26 -5.33
N THR A 220 2.11 -9.29 -6.09
CA THR A 220 2.41 -9.30 -7.52
C THR A 220 1.29 -9.78 -8.42
N ALA A 221 0.68 -10.90 -8.14
CA ALA A 221 -0.23 -11.54 -9.07
C ALA A 221 -1.44 -12.17 -8.38
N ILE A 222 -2.50 -12.32 -9.15
CA ILE A 222 -3.66 -13.14 -8.80
C ILE A 222 -3.73 -14.34 -9.76
N PHE A 223 -4.12 -15.49 -9.25
CA PHE A 223 -4.62 -16.56 -10.10
C PHE A 223 -6.12 -16.30 -10.36
N SER A 224 -6.43 -15.85 -11.56
CA SER A 224 -7.81 -15.52 -11.88
C SER A 224 -8.14 -15.81 -13.35
N PRO A 225 -9.00 -16.78 -13.60
CA PRO A 225 -9.52 -17.03 -14.96
C PRO A 225 -10.35 -15.86 -15.50
N THR A 226 -10.89 -15.01 -14.63
CA THR A 226 -11.82 -13.91 -14.98
C THR A 226 -11.20 -12.52 -14.81
N GLY A 227 -9.94 -12.43 -14.33
CA GLY A 227 -9.30 -11.15 -14.00
C GLY A 227 -9.67 -10.60 -12.61
N ALA A 228 -10.70 -11.14 -11.94
CA ALA A 228 -11.08 -10.73 -10.59
C ALA A 228 -10.37 -11.59 -9.53
N ASN A 229 -10.12 -11.04 -8.34
CA ASN A 229 -9.56 -11.80 -7.22
C ASN A 229 -10.57 -12.85 -6.74
N VAL A 230 -10.19 -14.12 -6.80
CA VAL A 230 -10.98 -15.27 -6.34
C VAL A 230 -10.46 -15.83 -5.02
N GLY A 231 -9.77 -15.04 -4.21
CA GLY A 231 -9.18 -15.45 -2.93
C GLY A 231 -7.82 -16.16 -3.08
N VAL A 232 -7.16 -16.01 -4.24
CA VAL A 232 -5.84 -16.59 -4.50
C VAL A 232 -4.91 -15.48 -5.01
N GLY A 233 -4.15 -14.92 -4.09
CA GLY A 233 -3.11 -13.94 -4.38
C GLY A 233 -1.72 -14.52 -4.12
N PHE A 234 -0.71 -13.96 -4.78
CA PHE A 234 0.68 -14.34 -4.61
C PHE A 234 1.56 -13.14 -4.31
N ALA A 235 2.58 -13.38 -3.48
CA ALA A 235 3.63 -12.40 -3.22
C ALA A 235 5.01 -13.02 -3.43
N ILE A 236 5.93 -12.22 -3.95
CA ILE A 236 7.35 -12.56 -4.08
C ILE A 236 7.96 -12.51 -2.68
N PRO A 237 8.67 -13.56 -2.21
CA PRO A 237 9.23 -13.59 -0.86
C PRO A 237 10.23 -12.45 -0.61
N SER A 238 10.26 -11.91 0.60
CA SER A 238 11.22 -10.87 1.01
C SER A 238 12.68 -11.33 0.90
N GLU A 239 12.96 -12.63 1.04
CA GLU A 239 14.30 -13.17 0.82
C GLU A 239 14.78 -12.97 -0.62
N THR A 240 13.88 -13.05 -1.62
CA THR A 240 14.22 -12.73 -3.02
C THR A 240 14.61 -11.26 -3.15
N VAL A 241 13.85 -10.35 -2.52
CA VAL A 241 14.20 -8.93 -2.46
C VAL A 241 15.56 -8.72 -1.82
N ARG A 242 15.80 -9.33 -0.65
CA ARG A 242 17.05 -9.22 0.11
C ARG A 242 18.28 -9.70 -0.67
N GLN A 243 18.12 -10.77 -1.45
CA GLN A 243 19.20 -11.31 -2.28
C GLN A 243 19.52 -10.42 -3.49
N LEU A 244 18.51 -9.78 -4.07
CA LEU A 244 18.66 -8.96 -5.27
C LEU A 244 19.10 -7.52 -4.97
N LEU A 245 18.68 -6.94 -3.84
CA LEU A 245 18.97 -5.55 -3.48
C LEU A 245 20.45 -5.16 -3.61
N PRO A 246 21.44 -5.90 -3.07
CA PRO A 246 22.85 -5.52 -3.18
C PRO A 246 23.33 -5.43 -4.63
N GLY A 247 22.89 -6.36 -5.49
CA GLY A 247 23.22 -6.36 -6.91
C GLY A 247 22.53 -5.24 -7.69
N LEU A 248 21.30 -4.85 -7.29
CA LEU A 248 20.54 -3.79 -7.93
C LEU A 248 21.07 -2.40 -7.56
N VAL A 249 21.44 -2.20 -6.30
CA VAL A 249 22.03 -0.94 -5.80
C VAL A 249 23.45 -0.74 -6.31
N SER A 250 24.28 -1.79 -6.36
CA SER A 250 25.72 -1.68 -6.67
C SER A 250 26.05 -1.47 -8.14
N ARG A 251 25.11 -1.63 -9.07
CA ARG A 251 25.37 -1.46 -10.51
C ARG A 251 25.66 -0.03 -10.93
N TRP A 252 25.12 0.96 -10.22
CA TRP A 252 25.25 2.37 -10.61
C TRP A 252 26.63 3.00 -10.36
N PRO A 253 27.33 2.78 -9.24
CA PRO A 253 28.64 3.39 -9.00
C PRO A 253 29.75 2.84 -9.91
N ARG A 254 29.66 1.55 -10.31
CA ARG A 254 30.74 0.90 -11.09
C ARG A 254 30.88 1.46 -12.49
N VAL A 255 29.77 1.78 -13.18
CA VAL A 255 29.83 2.36 -14.53
C VAL A 255 30.43 3.77 -14.49
N MET A 256 30.04 4.58 -13.50
CA MET A 256 30.58 5.93 -13.33
C MET A 256 32.07 5.93 -12.97
N SER A 257 32.53 5.01 -12.12
CA SER A 257 33.95 4.91 -11.77
C SER A 257 34.83 4.51 -12.96
N TRP A 258 34.34 3.64 -13.86
CA TRP A 258 35.05 3.31 -15.11
C TRP A 258 35.10 4.47 -16.08
N ILE A 259 34.02 5.24 -16.24
CA ILE A 259 33.98 6.43 -17.09
C ILE A 259 34.97 7.49 -16.58
N VAL A 260 34.96 7.75 -15.27
CA VAL A 260 35.90 8.69 -14.64
C VAL A 260 37.36 8.21 -14.79
N ALA A 261 37.62 6.92 -14.57
CA ALA A 261 38.96 6.35 -14.75
C ALA A 261 39.47 6.49 -16.20
N VAL A 262 38.62 6.20 -17.18
CA VAL A 262 38.95 6.35 -18.62
C VAL A 262 39.19 7.84 -18.96
N MET A 263 38.37 8.74 -18.47
CA MET A 263 38.55 10.20 -18.68
C MET A 263 39.86 10.70 -18.08
N LEU A 264 40.19 10.27 -16.85
CA LEU A 264 41.44 10.64 -16.20
C LEU A 264 42.66 10.07 -16.93
N ALA A 265 42.58 8.83 -17.41
CA ALA A 265 43.65 8.22 -18.23
C ALA A 265 43.84 8.95 -19.57
N ALA A 266 42.76 9.33 -20.24
CA ALA A 266 42.81 10.09 -21.48
C ALA A 266 43.42 11.52 -21.26
N LEU A 267 43.04 12.21 -20.18
CA LEU A 267 43.61 13.48 -19.79
C LEU A 267 45.11 13.39 -19.45
N PHE A 268 45.51 12.31 -18.76
CA PHE A 268 46.93 12.05 -18.45
C PHE A 268 47.77 11.76 -19.70
N LEU A 269 47.25 10.96 -20.63
CA LEU A 269 47.91 10.69 -21.89
C LEU A 269 48.04 11.95 -22.78
N TRP A 270 46.98 12.78 -22.79
CA TRP A 270 47.03 14.08 -23.50
C TRP A 270 48.04 15.04 -22.89
N TRP A 271 48.14 15.09 -21.54
CA TRP A 271 49.14 15.90 -20.85
C TRP A 271 50.58 15.43 -21.12
N LEU A 272 50.81 14.11 -21.12
CA LEU A 272 52.14 13.52 -21.50
C LEU A 272 52.53 13.88 -22.92
N ARG A 273 51.60 13.81 -23.90
CA ARG A 273 51.87 14.19 -25.29
C ARG A 273 52.23 15.68 -25.50
N ARG A 274 51.86 16.56 -24.58
CA ARG A 274 52.20 17.98 -24.65
C ARG A 274 53.54 18.31 -24.01
N ARG A 275 54.12 17.36 -23.27
CA ARG A 275 55.44 17.55 -22.61
C ARG A 275 56.60 16.87 -23.33
N LEU A 276 56.31 16.03 -24.28
CA LEU A 276 57.27 15.45 -25.25
C LEU A 276 57.25 16.29 -26.54
#